data_808e11ba476b3a68dd41a080276e6b80
#
_entry.id   808e11ba476b3a68dd41a080276e6b80
#
_cell.length_a   1.000
_cell.length_b   1.000
_cell.length_c   1.000
_cell.angle_alpha   90.00
_cell.angle_beta   90.00
_cell.angle_gamma   90.00
#
_symmetry.space_group_name_H-M   'P 1'
#
loop_
_entity.id
_entity.type
_entity.pdbx_description
1 polymer ?
#
loop_
_entity_poly.entity_id
_entity_poly.type
_entity_poly.pdbx_seq_one_letter_code
_entity_poly.pdbx_strand_id
1 'polypeptide(L)'
;MNAPLAKVFNAYTQADLFAKWWCRGNPMKVYHFDCKDGGSWHIAEQAEDGNEYQFTGCFHEVAHNRRIVQTFEFLGMPERGHVMLEKAEFIAIDEHTTEIHTHSTAMSQADRDGMVASGMESGWRQSVEVLGQLLESRN
;
A
#
# COMPACT_ATOMS: atom_id res chain seq x y z
N MET A 1 -11.76 9.65 -3.19
CA MET A 1 -10.51 10.23 -3.75
C MET A 1 -10.84 11.11 -4.93
N ASN A 2 -10.52 12.39 -4.83
CA ASN A 2 -10.84 13.37 -5.87
C ASN A 2 -9.75 13.40 -6.95
N ALA A 3 -9.63 12.30 -7.67
CA ALA A 3 -8.68 12.15 -8.76
C ALA A 3 -9.17 11.10 -9.75
N PRO A 4 -8.79 11.21 -11.04
CA PRO A 4 -9.17 10.22 -12.05
C PRO A 4 -8.59 8.84 -11.75
N LEU A 5 -9.31 7.81 -12.14
CA LEU A 5 -8.95 6.41 -11.91
C LEU A 5 -7.51 6.09 -12.36
N ALA A 6 -7.12 6.53 -13.55
CA ALA A 6 -5.77 6.25 -14.06
C ALA A 6 -4.68 6.87 -13.18
N LYS A 7 -4.88 8.05 -12.64
CA LYS A 7 -3.92 8.70 -11.74
C LYS A 7 -3.80 7.96 -10.41
N VAL A 8 -4.93 7.52 -9.86
CA VAL A 8 -4.95 6.76 -8.61
C VAL A 8 -4.25 5.43 -8.79
N PHE A 9 -4.58 4.71 -9.85
CA PHE A 9 -3.97 3.41 -10.13
C PHE A 9 -2.46 3.54 -10.37
N ASN A 10 -2.02 4.57 -11.10
CA ASN A 10 -0.60 4.81 -11.32
C ASN A 10 0.15 5.09 -10.02
N ALA A 11 -0.47 5.80 -9.08
CA ALA A 11 0.14 6.08 -7.78
C ALA A 11 0.37 4.81 -6.96
N TYR A 12 -0.40 3.77 -7.18
CA TYR A 12 -0.24 2.47 -6.54
C TYR A 12 0.77 1.56 -7.25
N THR A 13 0.98 1.74 -8.55
CA THR A 13 1.69 0.75 -9.37
C THR A 13 3.06 1.21 -9.86
N GLN A 14 3.34 2.52 -9.81
CA GLN A 14 4.63 3.06 -10.19
C GLN A 14 5.46 3.34 -8.93
N ALA A 15 6.66 2.79 -8.87
CA ALA A 15 7.50 2.83 -7.66
C ALA A 15 7.79 4.25 -7.19
N ASP A 16 8.09 5.17 -8.10
CA ASP A 16 8.41 6.56 -7.76
C ASP A 16 7.21 7.31 -7.15
N LEU A 17 6.00 7.01 -7.62
CA LEU A 17 4.78 7.60 -7.07
C LEU A 17 4.38 6.93 -5.76
N PHE A 18 4.45 5.60 -5.72
CA PHE A 18 4.15 4.81 -4.51
C PHE A 18 5.02 5.25 -3.33
N ALA A 19 6.30 5.51 -3.58
CA ALA A 19 7.25 5.94 -2.56
C ALA A 19 6.90 7.29 -1.92
N LYS A 20 6.09 8.10 -2.57
CA LYS A 20 5.74 9.44 -2.08
C LYS A 20 4.63 9.44 -1.03
N TRP A 21 3.83 8.38 -0.97
CA TRP A 21 2.66 8.42 -0.08
C TRP A 21 2.52 7.23 0.87
N TRP A 22 3.03 6.05 0.49
CA TRP A 22 2.72 4.82 1.23
C TRP A 22 3.26 4.83 2.66
N CYS A 23 4.39 5.45 2.91
CA CYS A 23 4.99 5.56 4.25
C CYS A 23 4.55 6.83 5.00
N ARG A 24 3.34 7.29 4.80
CA ARG A 24 2.79 8.49 5.45
C ARG A 24 3.61 9.76 5.15
N GLY A 25 4.30 9.77 4.02
CA GLY A 25 5.18 10.87 3.62
C GLY A 25 6.62 10.75 4.12
N ASN A 26 6.94 9.73 4.92
CA ASN A 26 8.33 9.46 5.29
C ASN A 26 9.12 8.94 4.08
N PRO A 27 10.45 9.18 4.02
CA PRO A 27 11.25 8.67 2.91
C PRO A 27 11.17 7.15 2.80
N MET A 28 11.09 6.65 1.57
CA MET A 28 11.04 5.23 1.29
C MET A 28 12.26 4.81 0.47
N LYS A 29 12.92 3.75 0.90
CA LYS A 29 13.93 3.09 0.10
C LYS A 29 13.26 1.94 -0.65
N VAL A 30 13.38 1.92 -1.96
CA VAL A 30 12.84 0.86 -2.80
C VAL A 30 13.97 -0.10 -3.16
N TYR A 31 13.97 -1.28 -2.52
CA TYR A 31 14.93 -2.33 -2.87
C TYR A 31 14.54 -2.96 -4.20
N HIS A 32 13.23 -3.23 -4.34
CA HIS A 32 12.71 -3.69 -5.59
C HIS A 32 11.18 -3.53 -5.63
N PHE A 33 10.64 -3.30 -6.81
CA PHE A 33 9.20 -3.08 -6.97
C PHE A 33 8.81 -3.47 -8.40
N ASP A 34 8.33 -4.70 -8.55
CA ASP A 34 7.96 -5.27 -9.85
C ASP A 34 6.45 -5.52 -9.86
N CYS A 35 5.69 -4.47 -10.15
CA CYS A 35 4.23 -4.47 -10.03
C CYS A 35 3.56 -5.09 -11.27
N LYS A 36 3.53 -6.41 -11.29
CA LYS A 36 2.88 -7.20 -12.35
C LYS A 36 2.47 -8.55 -11.77
N ASP A 37 1.63 -9.30 -12.48
CA ASP A 37 1.27 -10.66 -12.09
C ASP A 37 2.53 -11.50 -11.88
N GLY A 38 2.68 -12.07 -10.69
CA GLY A 38 3.84 -12.88 -10.33
C GLY A 38 5.07 -12.09 -9.95
N GLY A 39 5.02 -10.76 -9.95
CA GLY A 39 6.11 -9.92 -9.47
C GLY A 39 6.15 -9.82 -7.96
N SER A 40 7.14 -9.11 -7.43
CA SER A 40 7.31 -8.93 -5.99
C SER A 40 7.80 -7.52 -5.67
N TRP A 41 7.75 -7.19 -4.38
CA TRP A 41 8.20 -5.89 -3.91
C TRP A 41 8.90 -6.00 -2.57
N HIS A 42 9.87 -5.10 -2.34
CA HIS A 42 10.59 -5.00 -1.08
C HIS A 42 10.98 -3.54 -0.89
N ILE A 43 10.46 -2.93 0.16
CA ILE A 43 10.66 -1.52 0.46
C ILE A 43 11.01 -1.34 1.92
N ALA A 44 11.55 -0.16 2.25
CA ALA A 44 11.83 0.22 3.63
C ALA A 44 11.39 1.64 3.89
N GLU A 45 10.73 1.84 5.02
CA GLU A 45 10.38 3.17 5.51
C GLU A 45 11.53 3.69 6.37
N GLN A 46 11.98 4.91 6.10
CA GLN A 46 12.95 5.63 6.93
C GLN A 46 12.15 6.46 7.94
N ALA A 47 11.95 5.92 9.13
CA ALA A 47 11.09 6.55 10.13
C ALA A 47 11.77 7.73 10.83
N GLU A 48 10.96 8.60 11.44
CA GLU A 48 11.44 9.77 12.16
C GLU A 48 12.32 9.42 13.36
N ASP A 49 12.14 8.22 13.94
CA ASP A 49 12.93 7.73 15.06
C ASP A 49 14.33 7.24 14.65
N GLY A 50 14.65 7.31 13.37
CA GLY A 50 15.94 6.86 12.82
C GLY A 50 15.97 5.38 12.47
N ASN A 51 14.91 4.63 12.73
CA ASN A 51 14.82 3.21 12.39
C ASN A 51 14.39 2.99 10.95
N GLU A 52 14.82 1.87 10.39
CA GLU A 52 14.36 1.42 9.08
C GLU A 52 13.37 0.28 9.29
N TYR A 53 12.17 0.42 8.75
CA TYR A 53 11.14 -0.62 8.81
C TYR A 53 10.95 -1.21 7.42
N GLN A 54 11.19 -2.51 7.28
CA GLN A 54 11.15 -3.19 5.99
C GLN A 54 9.85 -3.97 5.82
N PHE A 55 9.35 -3.95 4.58
CA PHE A 55 8.13 -4.65 4.18
C PHE A 55 8.38 -5.36 2.85
N THR A 56 7.75 -6.51 2.66
CA THR A 56 7.87 -7.27 1.43
C THR A 56 6.54 -7.92 1.06
N GLY A 57 6.41 -8.31 -0.18
CA GLY A 57 5.25 -9.03 -0.67
C GLY A 57 5.39 -9.48 -2.11
N CYS A 58 4.36 -10.17 -2.57
CA CYS A 58 4.26 -10.64 -3.93
C CYS A 58 2.94 -10.18 -4.54
N PHE A 59 2.96 -9.83 -5.83
CA PHE A 59 1.74 -9.49 -6.55
C PHE A 59 1.15 -10.76 -7.16
N HIS A 60 -0.06 -11.08 -6.75
CA HIS A 60 -0.80 -12.20 -7.34
C HIS A 60 -1.48 -11.77 -8.63
N GLU A 61 -2.12 -10.58 -8.59
CA GLU A 61 -2.81 -10.04 -9.75
C GLU A 61 -2.67 -8.51 -9.77
N VAL A 62 -2.32 -7.98 -10.93
CA VAL A 62 -2.35 -6.54 -11.20
C VAL A 62 -3.22 -6.33 -12.43
N ALA A 63 -4.51 -6.07 -12.20
CA ALA A 63 -5.49 -5.84 -13.27
C ALA A 63 -5.59 -4.33 -13.54
N HIS A 64 -5.14 -3.90 -14.70
CA HIS A 64 -5.01 -2.49 -15.06
C HIS A 64 -6.28 -1.69 -14.78
N ASN A 65 -6.16 -0.64 -13.99
CA ASN A 65 -7.25 0.27 -13.59
C ASN A 65 -8.42 -0.42 -12.88
N ARG A 66 -8.23 -1.61 -12.32
CA ARG A 66 -9.30 -2.36 -11.68
C ARG A 66 -8.96 -2.89 -10.31
N ARG A 67 -7.86 -3.63 -10.18
CA ARG A 67 -7.62 -4.40 -8.95
C ARG A 67 -6.16 -4.78 -8.78
N ILE A 68 -5.71 -4.78 -7.53
CA ILE A 68 -4.42 -5.33 -7.14
C ILE A 68 -4.66 -6.34 -6.03
N VAL A 69 -4.15 -7.57 -6.20
CA VAL A 69 -4.16 -8.60 -5.15
C VAL A 69 -2.71 -8.92 -4.84
N GLN A 70 -2.31 -8.75 -3.60
CA GLN A 70 -0.91 -8.89 -3.19
C GLN A 70 -0.79 -9.43 -1.78
N THR A 71 0.40 -9.91 -1.43
CA THR A 71 0.73 -10.22 -0.05
C THR A 71 1.48 -9.06 0.58
N PHE A 72 1.46 -9.03 1.92
CA PHE A 72 2.15 -8.02 2.71
C PHE A 72 2.73 -8.68 3.94
N GLU A 73 4.02 -8.46 4.19
CA GLU A 73 4.68 -8.93 5.39
C GLU A 73 5.62 -7.86 5.93
N PHE A 74 5.49 -7.57 7.25
CA PHE A 74 6.42 -6.70 7.95
C PHE A 74 7.60 -7.52 8.44
N LEU A 75 8.81 -7.17 8.01
CA LEU A 75 10.03 -7.93 8.32
C LEU A 75 10.61 -7.64 9.71
N GLY A 76 10.06 -6.68 10.44
CA GLY A 76 10.51 -6.33 11.80
C GLY A 76 9.96 -7.22 12.90
N MET A 77 9.17 -8.23 12.57
CA MET A 77 8.63 -9.16 13.56
C MET A 77 9.71 -10.14 14.04
N PRO A 78 9.63 -10.59 15.31
CA PRO A 78 10.57 -11.61 15.81
C PRO A 78 10.54 -12.92 15.04
N GLU A 79 9.38 -13.23 14.44
CA GLU A 79 9.16 -14.44 13.67
C GLU A 79 8.65 -14.09 12.28
N ARG A 80 9.20 -14.76 11.25
CA ARG A 80 8.76 -14.60 9.87
C ARG A 80 7.46 -15.37 9.62
N GLY A 81 6.77 -15.02 8.53
CA GLY A 81 5.62 -15.77 8.06
C GLY A 81 4.26 -15.24 8.47
N HIS A 82 4.18 -14.09 9.13
CA HIS A 82 2.92 -13.41 9.42
C HIS A 82 2.51 -12.58 8.20
N VAL A 83 1.97 -13.26 7.20
CA VAL A 83 1.66 -12.67 5.89
C VAL A 83 0.18 -12.31 5.80
N MET A 84 -0.08 -11.11 5.28
CA MET A 84 -1.43 -10.64 4.98
C MET A 84 -1.71 -10.81 3.51
N LEU A 85 -2.94 -11.19 3.16
CA LEU A 85 -3.42 -11.11 1.79
C LEU A 85 -4.26 -9.84 1.65
N GLU A 86 -3.91 -8.99 0.71
CA GLU A 86 -4.54 -7.69 0.51
C GLU A 86 -5.13 -7.57 -0.88
N LYS A 87 -6.33 -6.99 -0.96
CA LYS A 87 -6.98 -6.69 -2.22
C LYS A 87 -7.38 -5.22 -2.22
N ALA A 88 -7.04 -4.51 -3.29
CA ALA A 88 -7.50 -3.14 -3.54
C ALA A 88 -8.28 -3.13 -4.85
N GLU A 89 -9.50 -2.64 -4.81
CA GLU A 89 -10.35 -2.45 -5.99
C GLU A 89 -10.54 -0.98 -6.25
N PHE A 90 -10.41 -0.58 -7.52
CA PHE A 90 -10.46 0.81 -7.97
C PHE A 90 -11.70 1.00 -8.84
N ILE A 91 -12.58 1.90 -8.44
CA ILE A 91 -13.88 2.11 -9.11
C ILE A 91 -14.01 3.57 -9.47
N ALA A 92 -14.13 3.86 -10.78
CA ALA A 92 -14.41 5.21 -11.25
C ALA A 92 -15.86 5.57 -10.93
N ILE A 93 -16.04 6.60 -10.10
CA ILE A 93 -17.38 7.16 -9.82
C ILE A 93 -17.75 8.11 -10.96
N ASP A 94 -16.80 8.95 -11.38
CA ASP A 94 -16.89 9.82 -12.55
C ASP A 94 -15.48 10.10 -13.06
N GLU A 95 -15.33 11.03 -14.00
CA GLU A 95 -14.04 11.36 -14.62
C GLU A 95 -13.02 11.94 -13.64
N HIS A 96 -13.46 12.44 -12.50
CA HIS A 96 -12.61 13.13 -11.51
C HIS A 96 -12.59 12.47 -10.14
N THR A 97 -13.33 11.39 -9.94
CA THR A 97 -13.52 10.78 -8.62
C THR A 97 -13.37 9.27 -8.72
N THR A 98 -12.55 8.71 -7.82
CA THR A 98 -12.30 7.28 -7.74
C THR A 98 -12.59 6.77 -6.32
N GLU A 99 -13.28 5.65 -6.23
CA GLU A 99 -13.52 4.94 -5.00
C GLU A 99 -12.54 3.79 -4.90
N ILE A 100 -11.91 3.61 -3.73
CA ILE A 100 -10.95 2.54 -3.48
C ILE A 100 -11.51 1.66 -2.39
N HIS A 101 -11.68 0.38 -2.69
CA HIS A 101 -12.12 -0.62 -1.72
C HIS A 101 -10.94 -1.52 -1.37
N THR A 102 -10.54 -1.53 -0.11
CA THR A 102 -9.44 -2.36 0.36
C THR A 102 -9.95 -3.43 1.30
N HIS A 103 -9.39 -4.63 1.20
CA HIS A 103 -9.70 -5.75 2.05
C HIS A 103 -8.42 -6.49 2.40
N SER A 104 -8.18 -6.71 3.69
CA SER A 104 -7.00 -7.41 4.18
C SER A 104 -7.42 -8.64 4.97
N THR A 105 -6.79 -9.77 4.69
CA THR A 105 -7.08 -11.04 5.36
C THR A 105 -5.80 -11.54 6.05
N ALA A 106 -5.90 -11.76 7.35
CA ALA A 106 -4.81 -12.33 8.14
C ALA A 106 -4.86 -13.85 8.11
N MET A 107 -3.72 -14.48 8.39
CA MET A 107 -3.62 -15.94 8.41
C MET A 107 -4.26 -16.58 9.65
N SER A 108 -4.43 -15.80 10.72
CA SER A 108 -5.06 -16.26 11.96
C SER A 108 -5.76 -15.12 12.66
N GLN A 109 -6.63 -15.45 13.62
CA GLN A 109 -7.28 -14.44 14.45
C GLN A 109 -6.25 -13.68 15.30
N ALA A 110 -5.24 -14.35 15.80
CA ALA A 110 -4.18 -13.71 16.59
C ALA A 110 -3.43 -12.66 15.75
N ASP A 111 -3.12 -12.98 14.50
CA ASP A 111 -2.46 -12.04 13.59
C ASP A 111 -3.36 -10.83 13.31
N ARG A 112 -4.65 -11.07 13.06
CA ARG A 112 -5.62 -10.01 12.86
C ARG A 112 -5.71 -9.08 14.06
N ASP A 113 -5.83 -9.65 15.26
CA ASP A 113 -5.96 -8.88 16.50
C ASP A 113 -4.68 -8.06 16.77
N GLY A 114 -3.51 -8.65 16.53
CA GLY A 114 -2.22 -7.96 16.66
C GLY A 114 -2.12 -6.79 15.70
N MET A 115 -2.61 -6.94 14.49
CA MET A 115 -2.61 -5.89 13.49
C MET A 115 -3.52 -4.73 13.87
N VAL A 116 -4.72 -5.03 14.32
CA VAL A 116 -5.66 -4.00 14.81
C VAL A 116 -5.05 -3.24 15.98
N ALA A 117 -4.41 -3.95 16.92
CA ALA A 117 -3.78 -3.34 18.09
C ALA A 117 -2.54 -2.51 17.74
N SER A 118 -1.89 -2.73 16.59
CA SER A 118 -0.68 -2.03 16.19
C SER A 118 -0.90 -0.59 15.71
N GLY A 119 -2.15 -0.17 15.52
CA GLY A 119 -2.45 1.15 14.96
C GLY A 119 -2.32 1.22 13.44
N MET A 120 -2.29 0.08 12.76
CA MET A 120 -2.13 -0.01 11.31
C MET A 120 -3.21 0.76 10.55
N GLU A 121 -4.44 0.77 11.05
CA GLU A 121 -5.53 1.52 10.43
C GLU A 121 -5.27 3.02 10.42
N SER A 122 -4.77 3.56 11.54
CA SER A 122 -4.39 4.97 11.63
C SER A 122 -3.26 5.31 10.66
N GLY A 123 -2.25 4.45 10.57
CA GLY A 123 -1.14 4.62 9.62
C GLY A 123 -1.63 4.59 8.18
N TRP A 124 -2.54 3.69 7.85
CA TRP A 124 -3.13 3.59 6.53
C TRP A 124 -3.92 4.86 6.17
N ARG A 125 -4.72 5.38 7.09
CA ARG A 125 -5.45 6.65 6.89
C ARG A 125 -4.51 7.80 6.60
N GLN A 126 -3.40 7.89 7.33
CA GLN A 126 -2.39 8.93 7.11
C GLN A 126 -1.77 8.81 5.72
N SER A 127 -1.46 7.59 5.28
CA SER A 127 -0.91 7.35 3.94
C SER A 127 -1.90 7.76 2.85
N VAL A 128 -3.17 7.40 3.00
CA VAL A 128 -4.22 7.77 2.03
C VAL A 128 -4.42 9.29 1.99
N GLU A 129 -4.30 9.97 3.13
CA GLU A 129 -4.38 11.42 3.17
C GLU A 129 -3.22 12.06 2.39
N VAL A 130 -2.01 11.56 2.54
CA VAL A 130 -0.85 12.01 1.75
C VAL A 130 -1.08 11.74 0.26
N LEU A 131 -1.64 10.58 -0.08
CA LEU A 131 -2.00 10.26 -1.46
C LEU A 131 -2.98 11.28 -2.02
N GLY A 132 -4.02 11.61 -1.26
CA GLY A 132 -5.01 12.62 -1.66
C GLY A 132 -4.34 13.97 -1.93
N GLN A 133 -3.49 14.42 -1.05
CA GLN A 133 -2.75 15.67 -1.21
C GLN A 133 -1.87 15.63 -2.47
N LEU A 134 -1.21 14.50 -2.72
CA LEU A 134 -0.34 14.33 -3.89
C LEU A 134 -1.14 14.43 -5.20
N LEU A 135 -2.29 13.79 -5.28
CA LEU A 135 -3.08 13.72 -6.51
C LEU A 135 -3.98 14.93 -6.72
N GLU A 136 -4.60 15.42 -5.64
CA GLU A 136 -5.54 16.53 -5.72
C GLU A 136 -4.84 17.88 -5.93
N SER A 137 -3.63 18.04 -5.39
CA SER A 137 -2.85 19.27 -5.52
C SER A 137 -2.31 19.49 -6.94
N ARG A 138 -2.42 18.51 -7.83
CA ARG A 138 -1.94 18.58 -9.21
C ARG A 138 -3.02 19.00 -10.21
N ASN A 139 -4.20 19.30 -9.72
CA ASN A 139 -5.33 19.70 -10.57
C ASN A 139 -5.32 21.20 -10.87
#